data_dfa924c2b711b7d7dc92be8c1b81b98d
#
_entry.id   dfa924c2b711b7d7dc92be8c1b81b98d
#
_cell.length_a   1.000
_cell.length_b   1.000
_cell.length_c   1.000
_cell.angle_alpha   90.00
_cell.angle_beta   90.00
_cell.angle_gamma   90.00
#
_symmetry.space_group_name_H-M   'P 1'
#
loop_
_entity.id
_entity.type
_entity.pdbx_description
1 polymer ?
#
loop_
_entity_poly.entity_id
_entity_poly.type
_entity_poly.pdbx_seq_one_letter_code
_entity_poly.pdbx_strand_id
1 'polypeptide(L)' 'MLLLNRKVNESITTWMQGEKDTPLVIRVTEVSPSGTVTLGFEGDAHDVCRTEIFYNYGEGE' A
#
# COMPACT_ATOMS: atom_id res chain seq x y z
N MET A 1 -2.13 14.33 8.68
CA MET A 1 -2.14 13.08 7.89
C MET A 1 -2.95 13.28 6.63
N LEU A 2 -2.43 12.82 5.51
CA LEU A 2 -3.18 12.84 4.25
C LEU A 2 -4.16 11.68 4.22
N LEU A 3 -5.42 11.97 3.94
CA LEU A 3 -6.47 10.96 3.84
C LEU A 3 -7.07 10.99 2.43
N LEU A 4 -7.13 9.83 1.80
CA LEU A 4 -7.68 9.70 0.44
C LEU A 4 -8.73 8.60 0.44
N ASN A 5 -9.88 8.89 -0.15
CA ASN A 5 -10.96 7.91 -0.31
C ASN A 5 -10.87 7.30 -1.70
N ARG A 6 -10.97 5.96 -1.76
CA ARG A 6 -10.98 5.26 -3.03
C ARG A 6 -12.07 4.21 -3.04
N LYS A 7 -12.65 3.98 -4.20
CA LYS A 7 -13.64 2.93 -4.40
C LYS A 7 -12.95 1.68 -4.96
N VAL A 8 -13.67 0.58 -4.98
CA VAL A 8 -13.17 -0.67 -5.57
C VAL A 8 -12.68 -0.41 -6.99
N ASN A 9 -11.54 -0.97 -7.33
CA ASN A 9 -10.83 -0.83 -8.60
C ASN A 9 -10.18 0.54 -8.83
N GLU A 10 -10.29 1.45 -7.87
CA GLU A 10 -9.55 2.70 -7.91
C GLU A 10 -8.22 2.55 -7.18
N SER A 11 -7.26 3.38 -7.55
CA SER A 11 -5.92 3.28 -6.99
C SER A 11 -5.39 4.64 -6.58
N ILE A 12 -4.31 4.61 -5.81
CA ILE A 12 -3.46 5.76 -5.58
C ILE A 12 -2.06 5.41 -6.05
N THR A 13 -1.26 6.42 -6.31
CA THR A 13 0.14 6.24 -6.66
C THR A 13 0.99 7.05 -5.69
N THR A 14 2.03 6.43 -5.18
CA THR A 14 2.97 7.09 -4.30
C THR A 14 4.38 6.95 -4.85
N TRP A 15 5.21 7.92 -4.58
CA TRP A 15 6.61 7.92 -4.99
C TRP A 15 7.41 8.69 -3.97
N MET A 16 8.72 8.42 -3.92
CA MET A 16 9.60 9.20 -3.06
C MET A 16 9.81 10.57 -3.70
N GLN A 17 9.78 11.61 -2.87
CA GLN A 17 9.98 12.96 -3.39
C GLN A 17 11.27 13.03 -4.21
N GLY A 18 11.16 13.58 -5.42
CA GLY A 18 12.28 13.70 -6.33
C GLY A 18 12.54 12.47 -7.19
N GLU A 19 11.85 11.35 -6.95
CA GLU A 19 12.11 10.09 -7.64
C GLU A 19 10.83 9.48 -8.21
N LYS A 20 10.35 10.04 -9.31
CA LYS A 20 9.13 9.54 -9.93
C LYS A 20 9.34 8.25 -10.73
N ASP A 21 10.58 7.80 -10.85
CA ASP A 21 10.89 6.61 -11.64
C ASP A 21 10.53 5.31 -10.96
N THR A 22 10.28 5.35 -9.66
CA THR A 22 9.98 4.14 -8.89
C THR A 22 8.65 4.30 -8.14
N PRO A 23 7.54 4.47 -8.88
CA PRO A 23 6.25 4.63 -8.23
C PRO A 23 5.75 3.32 -7.63
N LEU A 24 4.90 3.44 -6.62
CA LEU A 24 4.14 2.33 -6.07
C LEU A 24 2.67 2.63 -6.28
N VAL A 25 1.97 1.73 -6.97
CA VAL A 25 0.53 1.84 -7.18
C VAL A 25 -0.17 0.93 -6.16
N ILE A 26 -1.12 1.48 -5.45
CA ILE A 26 -1.92 0.75 -4.46
C ILE A 26 -3.37 0.80 -4.93
N ARG A 27 -3.94 -0.38 -5.17
CA ARG A 27 -5.30 -0.49 -5.70
C ARG A 27 -6.21 -1.17 -4.69
N VAL A 28 -7.42 -0.64 -4.55
CA VAL A 28 -8.46 -1.33 -3.78
C VAL A 28 -9.04 -2.40 -4.68
N THR A 29 -8.80 -3.67 -4.37
CA THR A 29 -9.25 -4.77 -5.21
C THR A 29 -10.59 -5.32 -4.76
N GLU A 30 -10.88 -5.26 -3.48
CA GLU A 30 -12.10 -5.82 -2.94
C GLU A 30 -12.44 -5.18 -1.60
N VAL A 31 -13.73 -5.00 -1.34
CA VAL A 31 -14.23 -4.62 -0.01
C VAL A 31 -15.31 -5.62 0.33
N SER A 32 -15.10 -6.38 1.39
CA SER A 32 -16.07 -7.39 1.81
C SER A 32 -17.26 -6.75 2.51
N PRO A 33 -18.40 -7.47 2.62
CA PRO A 33 -19.55 -6.95 3.38
C PRO A 33 -19.24 -6.64 4.83
N SER A 34 -18.22 -7.29 5.40
CA SER A 34 -17.81 -7.04 6.80
C SER A 34 -16.90 -5.83 6.92
N GLY A 35 -16.55 -5.18 5.82
CA GLY A 35 -15.70 -3.99 5.85
C GLY A 35 -14.21 -4.26 5.69
N THR A 36 -13.83 -5.51 5.44
CA THR A 36 -12.42 -5.82 5.19
C THR A 36 -12.02 -5.35 3.79
N VAL A 37 -10.94 -4.60 3.71
CA VAL A 37 -10.45 -4.04 2.46
C VAL A 37 -9.22 -4.83 2.02
N THR A 38 -9.23 -5.26 0.75
CA THR A 38 -8.07 -5.94 0.16
C THR A 38 -7.37 -4.95 -0.77
N LEU A 39 -6.07 -4.82 -0.58
CA LEU A 39 -5.23 -3.90 -1.36
C LEU A 39 -4.25 -4.68 -2.20
N GLY A 40 -4.11 -4.28 -3.46
CA GLY A 40 -3.08 -4.79 -4.34
C GLY A 40 -1.98 -3.76 -4.52
N PHE A 41 -0.75 -4.22 -4.66
CA PHE A 41 0.42 -3.35 -4.76
C PHE A 41 1.20 -3.70 -6.02
N GLU A 42 1.60 -2.66 -6.76
CA GLU A 42 2.41 -2.82 -7.96
C GLU A 42 3.57 -1.84 -7.92
N GLY A 43 4.80 -2.34 -7.84
CA GLY A 43 6.01 -1.51 -7.83
C GLY A 43 7.23 -2.38 -7.61
N ASP A 44 8.29 -2.13 -8.37
CA ASP A 44 9.48 -2.98 -8.36
C ASP A 44 10.46 -2.65 -7.24
N ALA A 45 10.36 -1.47 -6.66
CA ALA A 45 11.38 -0.97 -5.74
C ALA A 45 10.87 -0.83 -4.30
N HIS A 46 9.72 -1.42 -4.00
CA HIS A 46 9.10 -1.25 -2.69
C HIS A 46 8.80 -2.60 -2.06
N ASP A 47 9.15 -2.73 -0.79
CA ASP A 47 8.70 -3.82 0.05
C ASP A 47 7.48 -3.34 0.81
N VAL A 48 6.47 -4.19 0.90
CA VAL A 48 5.20 -3.86 1.54
C VAL A 48 4.85 -4.96 2.54
N CYS A 49 4.49 -4.56 3.75
CA CYS A 49 3.98 -5.51 4.74
C CYS A 49 2.99 -4.79 5.64
N ARG A 50 2.26 -5.57 6.42
CA ARG A 50 1.35 -5.00 7.41
C ARG A 50 2.16 -4.29 8.50
N THR A 51 1.61 -3.22 9.04
CA THR A 51 2.31 -2.38 10.01
C THR A 51 2.76 -3.16 11.23
N GLU A 52 1.93 -4.05 11.73
CA GLU A 52 2.28 -4.84 12.91
C GLU A 52 3.47 -5.77 12.65
N ILE A 53 3.68 -6.16 11.41
CA ILE A 53 4.84 -6.96 11.02
C ILE A 53 6.07 -6.08 10.87
N PHE A 54 5.88 -4.87 10.35
CA PHE A 54 6.97 -3.95 10.10
C PHE A 54 7.74 -3.62 11.39
N TYR A 55 7.04 -3.37 12.47
CA TYR A 55 7.69 -3.01 13.73
C TYR A 55 8.46 -4.16 14.36
N ASN A 56 8.19 -5.39 13.95
CA ASN A 56 8.94 -6.56 14.38
C ASN A 56 10.00 -6.97 13.36
N TYR A 57 10.07 -6.26 12.25
CA TYR A 57 10.99 -6.58 11.17
C TYR A 57 12.42 -6.32 11.61
N GLY A 58 13.23 -7.34 11.60
CA GLY A 58 14.61 -7.23 12.04
C GLY A 58 14.87 -7.51 13.52
N GLU A 59 13.82 -7.58 14.34
CA GLU A 59 14.00 -7.85 15.76
C GLU A 59 14.42 -9.29 16.05
N GLY A 60 14.14 -10.20 15.15
CA GLY A 60 14.52 -11.59 15.30
C GLY A 60 15.86 -11.92 14.70
N GLU A 61 16.54 -10.91 14.24
CA GLU A 61 17.84 -11.06 13.62
C GLU A 61 18.96 -10.95 14.67
#